data_e760f2ed94b24721d0fce028078f771e
#
_entry.id   e760f2ed94b24721d0fce028078f771e
#
_cell.length_a   1.000
_cell.length_b   1.000
_cell.length_c   1.000
_cell.angle_alpha   90.00
_cell.angle_beta   90.00
_cell.angle_gamma   90.00
#
_symmetry.space_group_name_H-M   'P 1'
#
loop_
_entity.id
_entity.type
_entity.pdbx_description
1 polymer ?
#
loop_
_entity_poly.entity_id
_entity_poly.type
_entity_poly.pdbx_seq_one_letter_code
_entity_poly.pdbx_strand_id
1 'polypeptide(L)'
;MLCRRLFATAIAVVGIIVSCKSIGVANKANEIAQKSFDYSRKKDRQEAERSQAVLVSAWVTPFGVGSMIAQQRIIVTVCNGGSQPVYNAVVSMGAIQGAAPELIAGDGAVPIGTLPPGKYKVRVPEPPHGMHTKFNASVGFTDSRGLSWTRDAKGNLIQTKEHPYAYFKLSLPVKDLEPLIPADNRREL
;
A
#
# COMPACT_ATOMS: atom_id res chain seq x y z
N MET A 1 67.78 30.06 -28.40
CA MET A 1 66.60 30.63 -27.73
C MET A 1 65.24 30.00 -28.25
N LEU A 2 65.15 29.53 -29.48
CA LEU A 2 63.94 29.00 -30.09
C LEU A 2 63.43 27.68 -29.43
N CYS A 3 64.34 26.74 -29.12
CA CYS A 3 63.97 25.45 -28.51
C CYS A 3 63.31 25.58 -27.14
N ARG A 4 63.69 26.52 -26.28
CA ARG A 4 63.07 26.75 -24.97
C ARG A 4 61.61 27.25 -25.09
N ARG A 5 61.33 28.07 -26.10
CA ARG A 5 59.96 28.57 -26.32
C ARG A 5 59.01 27.47 -26.83
N LEU A 6 59.49 26.59 -27.71
CA LEU A 6 58.73 25.48 -28.23
C LEU A 6 58.38 24.44 -27.14
N PHE A 7 59.29 24.17 -26.21
CA PHE A 7 59.00 23.28 -25.06
C PHE A 7 57.95 23.87 -24.09
N ALA A 8 58.03 25.17 -23.81
CA ALA A 8 57.06 25.83 -22.94
C ALA A 8 55.65 25.84 -23.52
N THR A 9 55.50 26.04 -24.84
CA THR A 9 54.20 26.01 -25.52
C THR A 9 53.61 24.56 -25.55
N ALA A 10 54.41 23.53 -25.76
CA ALA A 10 53.96 22.15 -25.75
C ALA A 10 53.42 21.73 -24.35
N ILE A 11 54.09 22.10 -23.27
CA ILE A 11 53.63 21.83 -21.92
C ILE A 11 52.32 22.56 -21.60
N ALA A 12 52.17 23.81 -22.03
CA ALA A 12 50.91 24.56 -21.84
C ALA A 12 49.74 23.93 -22.56
N VAL A 13 49.91 23.45 -23.81
CA VAL A 13 48.88 22.78 -24.58
C VAL A 13 48.44 21.45 -23.95
N VAL A 14 49.39 20.65 -23.47
CA VAL A 14 49.08 19.40 -22.74
C VAL A 14 48.33 19.70 -21.46
N GLY A 15 48.72 20.73 -20.70
CA GLY A 15 48.02 21.16 -19.49
C GLY A 15 46.56 21.55 -19.74
N ILE A 16 46.28 22.26 -20.82
CA ILE A 16 44.92 22.65 -21.22
C ILE A 16 44.09 21.42 -21.59
N ILE A 17 44.64 20.47 -22.34
CA ILE A 17 43.91 19.24 -22.74
C ILE A 17 43.57 18.39 -21.53
N VAL A 18 44.50 18.25 -20.58
CA VAL A 18 44.24 17.50 -19.34
C VAL A 18 43.16 18.18 -18.50
N SER A 19 43.22 19.51 -18.38
CA SER A 19 42.22 20.31 -17.65
C SER A 19 40.82 20.17 -18.27
N CYS A 20 40.70 20.23 -19.59
CA CYS A 20 39.41 20.04 -20.28
C CYS A 20 38.85 18.64 -20.06
N LYS A 21 39.70 17.60 -20.09
CA LYS A 21 39.26 16.22 -19.78
C LYS A 21 38.82 16.07 -18.33
N SER A 22 39.54 16.68 -17.40
CA SER A 22 39.19 16.66 -15.97
C SER A 22 37.82 17.32 -15.69
N ILE A 23 37.53 18.44 -16.35
CA ILE A 23 36.23 19.11 -16.24
C ILE A 23 35.11 18.21 -16.79
N GLY A 24 35.33 17.53 -17.91
CA GLY A 24 34.37 16.60 -18.49
C GLY A 24 34.04 15.40 -17.56
N VAL A 25 35.06 14.86 -16.90
CA VAL A 25 34.90 13.79 -15.89
C VAL A 25 34.18 14.30 -14.67
N ALA A 26 34.52 15.48 -14.16
CA ALA A 26 33.84 16.09 -13.00
C ALA A 26 32.37 16.38 -13.29
N ASN A 27 32.02 16.86 -14.48
CA ASN A 27 30.65 17.12 -14.87
C ASN A 27 29.83 15.80 -14.94
N LYS A 28 30.39 14.73 -15.50
CA LYS A 28 29.74 13.41 -15.51
C LYS A 28 29.57 12.84 -14.11
N ALA A 29 30.57 12.98 -13.25
CA ALA A 29 30.48 12.54 -11.86
C ALA A 29 29.39 13.30 -11.10
N ASN A 30 29.27 14.62 -11.29
CA ASN A 30 28.20 15.44 -10.73
C ASN A 30 26.81 15.01 -11.24
N GLU A 31 26.67 14.75 -12.54
CA GLU A 31 25.40 14.29 -13.10
C GLU A 31 24.97 12.93 -12.53
N ILE A 32 25.90 11.98 -12.37
CA ILE A 32 25.64 10.69 -11.76
C ILE A 32 25.25 10.85 -10.29
N ALA A 33 25.96 11.72 -9.55
CA ALA A 33 25.66 12.00 -8.14
C ALA A 33 24.26 12.62 -7.97
N GLN A 34 23.88 13.57 -8.82
CA GLN A 34 22.53 14.15 -8.81
C GLN A 34 21.46 13.11 -9.10
N LYS A 35 21.62 12.29 -10.13
CA LYS A 35 20.68 11.21 -10.45
C LYS A 35 20.53 10.21 -9.31
N SER A 36 21.63 9.84 -8.67
CA SER A 36 21.62 8.96 -7.50
C SER A 36 20.89 9.58 -6.32
N PHE A 37 21.13 10.87 -6.06
CA PHE A 37 20.46 11.61 -5.00
C PHE A 37 18.96 11.74 -5.23
N ASP A 38 18.54 12.07 -6.45
CA ASP A 38 17.12 12.15 -6.81
C ASP A 38 16.42 10.80 -6.73
N TYR A 39 17.10 9.73 -7.13
CA TYR A 39 16.61 8.36 -6.97
C TYR A 39 16.39 7.97 -5.51
N SER A 40 17.39 8.26 -4.65
CA SER A 40 17.29 8.00 -3.20
C SER A 40 16.13 8.78 -2.58
N ARG A 41 16.03 10.07 -2.85
CA ARG A 41 14.91 10.89 -2.35
C ARG A 41 13.54 10.37 -2.79
N LYS A 42 13.42 9.93 -4.04
CA LYS A 42 12.18 9.35 -4.55
C LYS A 42 11.84 8.05 -3.83
N LYS A 43 12.82 7.20 -3.59
CA LYS A 43 12.66 5.94 -2.84
C LYS A 43 12.26 6.20 -1.39
N ASP A 44 12.96 7.08 -0.69
CA ASP A 44 12.67 7.45 0.70
C ASP A 44 11.25 8.03 0.84
N ARG A 45 10.84 8.85 -0.13
CA ARG A 45 9.49 9.39 -0.17
C ARG A 45 8.43 8.28 -0.36
N GLN A 46 8.66 7.35 -1.29
CA GLN A 46 7.75 6.22 -1.51
C GLN A 46 7.67 5.30 -0.27
N GLU A 47 8.79 5.04 0.39
CA GLU A 47 8.81 4.26 1.64
C GLU A 47 8.07 4.98 2.75
N ALA A 48 8.28 6.28 2.89
CA ALA A 48 7.54 7.11 3.84
C ALA A 48 6.04 7.16 3.51
N GLU A 49 5.65 7.18 2.26
CA GLU A 49 4.24 7.15 1.84
C GLU A 49 3.58 5.81 2.18
N ARG A 50 4.29 4.71 2.08
CA ARG A 50 3.77 3.37 2.41
C ARG A 50 3.81 3.02 3.89
N SER A 51 4.54 3.78 4.71
CA SER A 51 4.86 3.42 6.10
C SER A 51 3.63 3.14 6.97
N GLN A 52 2.56 3.90 6.84
CA GLN A 52 1.31 3.64 7.55
C GLN A 52 0.52 2.50 6.91
N ALA A 53 0.45 2.47 5.57
CA ALA A 53 -0.39 1.52 4.85
C ALA A 53 0.07 0.06 5.03
N VAL A 54 1.37 -0.20 5.20
CA VAL A 54 1.88 -1.56 5.42
C VAL A 54 1.43 -2.15 6.75
N LEU A 55 1.06 -1.32 7.71
CA LEU A 55 0.60 -1.71 9.05
C LEU A 55 -0.89 -2.04 9.10
N VAL A 56 -1.65 -1.79 8.02
CA VAL A 56 -3.07 -2.14 7.93
C VAL A 56 -3.22 -3.48 7.24
N SER A 57 -3.97 -4.39 7.87
CA SER A 57 -4.21 -5.74 7.35
C SER A 57 -5.59 -6.24 7.74
N ALA A 58 -6.10 -7.21 6.97
CA ALA A 58 -7.34 -7.91 7.27
C ALA A 58 -7.17 -9.40 6.95
N TRP A 59 -7.83 -10.26 7.73
CA TRP A 59 -7.83 -11.70 7.49
C TRP A 59 -9.09 -12.34 8.05
N VAL A 60 -9.47 -13.46 7.49
CA VAL A 60 -10.56 -14.28 8.01
C VAL A 60 -10.09 -14.96 9.27
N THR A 61 -10.84 -14.80 10.35
CA THR A 61 -10.60 -15.55 11.58
C THR A 61 -11.22 -16.94 11.42
N PRO A 62 -10.42 -18.02 11.52
CA PRO A 62 -10.99 -19.36 11.52
C PRO A 62 -11.90 -19.52 12.72
N PHE A 63 -13.20 -19.63 12.50
CA PHE A 63 -14.13 -20.07 13.54
C PHE A 63 -14.13 -21.59 13.59
N GLY A 64 -14.11 -22.14 14.82
CA GLY A 64 -14.34 -23.55 15.04
C GLY A 64 -15.69 -23.94 14.40
N VAL A 65 -15.74 -25.12 13.82
CA VAL A 65 -16.93 -25.76 13.26
C VAL A 65 -18.04 -25.72 14.32
N GLY A 66 -18.96 -24.76 14.23
CA GLY A 66 -20.03 -24.60 15.22
C GLY A 66 -20.68 -23.21 15.27
N SER A 67 -20.04 -22.16 14.78
CA SER A 67 -20.67 -20.83 14.73
C SER A 67 -21.21 -20.52 13.34
N MET A 68 -22.04 -21.36 12.80
CA MET A 68 -23.02 -20.98 11.77
C MET A 68 -24.04 -20.07 12.47
N ILE A 69 -23.66 -18.80 12.63
CA ILE A 69 -24.60 -17.78 13.06
C ILE A 69 -25.59 -17.61 11.92
N ALA A 70 -26.86 -17.61 12.24
CA ALA A 70 -28.03 -17.61 11.38
C ALA A 70 -28.16 -16.44 10.38
N GLN A 71 -27.10 -15.78 9.96
CA GLN A 71 -27.13 -14.57 9.14
C GLN A 71 -26.15 -14.55 7.95
N GLN A 72 -25.60 -15.67 7.52
CA GLN A 72 -24.70 -15.69 6.35
C GLN A 72 -23.58 -14.64 6.39
N ARG A 73 -22.98 -14.43 7.56
CA ARG A 73 -21.88 -13.48 7.74
C ARG A 73 -20.64 -14.16 8.29
N ILE A 74 -19.49 -13.74 7.79
CA ILE A 74 -18.17 -14.18 8.22
C ILE A 74 -17.53 -13.10 9.09
N ILE A 75 -16.76 -13.50 10.08
CA ILE A 75 -15.97 -12.58 10.89
C ILE A 75 -14.58 -12.40 10.28
N VAL A 76 -14.29 -11.15 9.96
CA VAL A 76 -12.99 -10.70 9.51
C VAL A 76 -12.32 -9.94 10.65
N THR A 77 -11.08 -10.27 10.93
CA THR A 77 -10.24 -9.45 11.80
C THR A 77 -9.54 -8.40 10.97
N VAL A 78 -9.68 -7.14 11.37
CA VAL A 78 -8.99 -5.99 10.78
C VAL A 78 -8.01 -5.44 11.79
N CYS A 79 -6.79 -5.14 11.37
CA CYS A 79 -5.74 -4.61 12.23
C CYS A 79 -5.19 -3.31 11.63
N ASN A 80 -5.15 -2.27 12.44
CA ASN A 80 -4.30 -1.11 12.21
C ASN A 80 -3.17 -1.14 13.25
N GLY A 81 -2.01 -1.60 12.84
CA GLY A 81 -0.80 -1.65 13.67
C GLY A 81 -0.05 -0.32 13.77
N GLY A 82 -0.56 0.74 13.15
CA GLY A 82 -0.01 2.10 13.23
C GLY A 82 -0.42 2.83 14.50
N SER A 83 0.13 4.02 14.69
CA SER A 83 -0.23 4.93 15.80
C SER A 83 -1.34 5.92 15.41
N GLN A 84 -1.66 6.05 14.14
CA GLN A 84 -2.67 6.96 13.62
C GLN A 84 -3.85 6.18 13.04
N PRO A 85 -5.08 6.71 13.14
CA PRO A 85 -6.23 6.11 12.47
C PRO A 85 -6.08 6.13 10.95
N VAL A 86 -6.78 5.23 10.27
CA VAL A 86 -7.05 5.32 8.84
C VAL A 86 -8.54 5.55 8.62
N TYR A 87 -8.91 6.13 7.49
CA TYR A 87 -10.22 6.66 7.22
C TYR A 87 -10.86 5.96 6.02
N ASN A 88 -12.18 6.14 5.87
CA ASN A 88 -12.93 5.57 4.74
C ASN A 88 -12.67 4.09 4.55
N ALA A 89 -12.45 3.38 5.65
CA ALA A 89 -12.10 1.98 5.60
C ALA A 89 -13.31 1.11 5.18
N VAL A 90 -13.02 0.16 4.29
CA VAL A 90 -13.97 -0.81 3.74
C VAL A 90 -13.35 -2.18 3.84
N VAL A 91 -14.13 -3.15 4.25
CA VAL A 91 -13.72 -4.56 4.32
C VAL A 91 -14.58 -5.37 3.35
N SER A 92 -13.96 -6.28 2.66
CA SER A 92 -14.63 -7.21 1.76
C SER A 92 -13.90 -8.54 1.72
N MET A 93 -14.42 -9.46 0.94
CA MET A 93 -13.80 -10.75 0.65
C MET A 93 -13.28 -10.78 -0.79
N GLY A 94 -12.30 -11.63 -1.05
CA GLY A 94 -11.80 -11.90 -2.39
C GLY A 94 -11.29 -13.32 -2.51
N ALA A 95 -11.37 -13.90 -3.70
CA ALA A 95 -10.88 -15.23 -3.95
C ALA A 95 -9.34 -15.24 -4.00
N ILE A 96 -8.76 -16.18 -3.28
CA ILE A 96 -7.32 -16.49 -3.35
C ILE A 96 -7.07 -17.76 -4.18
N GLN A 97 -8.11 -18.54 -4.42
CA GLN A 97 -8.08 -19.76 -5.22
C GLN A 97 -9.47 -20.04 -5.80
N GLY A 98 -9.53 -20.66 -6.98
CA GLY A 98 -10.78 -21.06 -7.65
C GLY A 98 -11.30 -20.01 -8.63
N ALA A 99 -12.48 -20.27 -9.20
CA ALA A 99 -13.09 -19.46 -10.25
C ALA A 99 -14.08 -18.42 -9.66
N ALA A 100 -13.65 -17.63 -8.68
CA ALA A 100 -14.43 -16.56 -8.10
C ALA A 100 -13.71 -15.21 -8.25
N PRO A 101 -14.44 -14.07 -8.13
CA PRO A 101 -13.84 -12.74 -8.23
C PRO A 101 -12.72 -12.52 -7.17
N GLU A 102 -11.63 -11.88 -7.59
CA GLU A 102 -10.54 -11.50 -6.67
C GLU A 102 -10.98 -10.42 -5.67
N LEU A 103 -12.06 -9.71 -5.96
CA LEU A 103 -12.70 -8.75 -5.07
C LEU A 103 -14.21 -8.87 -5.18
N ILE A 104 -14.88 -9.06 -4.05
CA ILE A 104 -16.34 -9.01 -3.95
C ILE A 104 -16.74 -7.59 -3.58
N ALA A 105 -17.24 -6.85 -4.55
CA ALA A 105 -17.60 -5.44 -4.42
C ALA A 105 -19.12 -5.26 -4.23
N GLY A 106 -19.58 -4.02 -4.05
CA GLY A 106 -20.98 -3.70 -3.86
C GLY A 106 -21.52 -4.23 -2.53
N ASP A 107 -22.62 -4.98 -2.56
CA ASP A 107 -23.29 -5.51 -1.37
C ASP A 107 -22.43 -6.49 -0.56
N GLY A 108 -21.35 -7.02 -1.14
CA GLY A 108 -20.37 -7.85 -0.43
C GLY A 108 -19.25 -7.07 0.26
N ALA A 109 -19.24 -5.75 0.14
CA ALA A 109 -18.29 -4.87 0.77
C ALA A 109 -18.94 -4.09 1.92
N VAL A 110 -18.24 -4.00 3.04
CA VAL A 110 -18.75 -3.42 4.28
C VAL A 110 -17.95 -2.19 4.66
N PRO A 111 -18.56 -1.01 4.66
CA PRO A 111 -17.91 0.21 5.13
C PRO A 111 -17.84 0.21 6.66
N ILE A 112 -16.66 0.48 7.19
CA ILE A 112 -16.41 0.62 8.63
C ILE A 112 -16.03 2.05 9.03
N GLY A 113 -15.78 2.92 8.04
CA GLY A 113 -15.47 4.33 8.25
C GLY A 113 -14.06 4.54 8.78
N THR A 114 -13.91 4.96 10.04
CA THR A 114 -12.60 5.16 10.68
C THR A 114 -12.15 3.88 11.36
N LEU A 115 -10.91 3.45 11.07
CA LEU A 115 -10.25 2.33 11.75
C LEU A 115 -9.16 2.87 12.67
N PRO A 116 -9.40 2.95 13.99
CA PRO A 116 -8.39 3.36 14.96
C PRO A 116 -7.24 2.34 15.06
N PRO A 117 -6.10 2.71 15.68
CA PRO A 117 -5.07 1.74 16.06
C PRO A 117 -5.65 0.59 16.89
N GLY A 118 -5.25 -0.64 16.55
CA GLY A 118 -5.71 -1.83 17.24
C GLY A 118 -6.20 -2.94 16.33
N LYS A 119 -6.81 -3.97 16.95
CA LYS A 119 -7.40 -5.11 16.25
C LYS A 119 -8.91 -5.16 16.52
N TYR A 120 -9.67 -5.34 15.47
CA TYR A 120 -11.12 -5.32 15.52
C TYR A 120 -11.70 -6.46 14.70
N LYS A 121 -12.88 -6.93 15.08
CA LYS A 121 -13.69 -7.90 14.36
C LYS A 121 -14.80 -7.14 13.62
N VAL A 122 -15.04 -7.52 12.39
CA VAL A 122 -16.05 -6.94 11.49
C VAL A 122 -16.85 -8.09 10.88
N ARG A 123 -18.17 -7.94 10.81
CA ARG A 123 -19.05 -8.92 10.15
C ARG A 123 -19.18 -8.57 8.67
N VAL A 124 -18.75 -9.46 7.81
CA VAL A 124 -18.79 -9.30 6.35
C VAL A 124 -19.73 -10.34 5.76
N PRO A 125 -20.54 -10.01 4.73
CA PRO A 125 -21.36 -10.99 4.03
C PRO A 125 -20.52 -12.19 3.57
N GLU A 126 -21.09 -13.38 3.73
CA GLU A 126 -20.43 -14.59 3.27
C GLU A 126 -20.40 -14.61 1.74
N PRO A 127 -19.23 -14.85 1.12
CA PRO A 127 -19.14 -14.93 -0.32
C PRO A 127 -19.88 -16.16 -0.85
N PRO A 128 -20.39 -16.13 -2.09
CA PRO A 128 -21.03 -17.29 -2.67
C PRO A 128 -20.06 -18.47 -2.73
N HIS A 129 -20.49 -19.61 -2.17
CA HIS A 129 -19.69 -20.83 -2.17
C HIS A 129 -19.51 -21.36 -3.58
N GLY A 130 -18.27 -21.57 -3.99
CA GLY A 130 -17.88 -22.27 -5.21
C GLY A 130 -17.08 -23.52 -4.87
N MET A 131 -17.21 -24.56 -5.69
CA MET A 131 -16.41 -25.77 -5.55
C MET A 131 -14.92 -25.41 -5.68
N HIS A 132 -14.09 -25.79 -4.69
CA HIS A 132 -12.66 -25.49 -4.64
C HIS A 132 -12.29 -23.99 -4.53
N THR A 133 -13.22 -23.12 -4.16
CA THR A 133 -12.93 -21.69 -3.95
C THR A 133 -12.47 -21.44 -2.52
N LYS A 134 -11.38 -20.70 -2.37
CA LYS A 134 -10.90 -20.19 -1.08
C LYS A 134 -10.94 -18.68 -1.10
N PHE A 135 -11.44 -18.11 -0.02
CA PHE A 135 -11.55 -16.67 0.16
C PHE A 135 -10.67 -16.19 1.30
N ASN A 136 -10.24 -14.94 1.22
CA ASN A 136 -9.62 -14.21 2.31
C ASN A 136 -10.13 -12.76 2.29
N ALA A 137 -9.82 -12.01 3.33
CA ALA A 137 -10.26 -10.63 3.46
C ALA A 137 -9.43 -9.67 2.61
N SER A 138 -10.12 -8.66 2.08
CA SER A 138 -9.56 -7.47 1.44
C SER A 138 -9.92 -6.25 2.28
N VAL A 139 -9.05 -5.24 2.35
CA VAL A 139 -9.34 -3.98 3.04
C VAL A 139 -8.87 -2.79 2.21
N GLY A 140 -9.74 -1.81 2.01
CA GLY A 140 -9.41 -0.52 1.42
C GLY A 140 -9.53 0.59 2.45
N PHE A 141 -8.70 1.62 2.37
CA PHE A 141 -8.68 2.71 3.31
C PHE A 141 -7.94 3.94 2.75
N THR A 142 -8.15 5.08 3.41
CA THR A 142 -7.39 6.31 3.19
C THR A 142 -6.47 6.53 4.39
N ASP A 143 -5.18 6.72 4.16
CA ASP A 143 -4.23 6.99 5.24
C ASP A 143 -4.33 8.42 5.78
N SER A 144 -3.55 8.74 6.82
CA SER A 144 -3.55 10.07 7.45
C SER A 144 -3.05 11.21 6.52
N ARG A 145 -2.46 10.89 5.37
CA ARG A 145 -2.02 11.83 4.34
C ARG A 145 -3.03 12.00 3.21
N GLY A 146 -4.15 11.28 3.26
CA GLY A 146 -5.18 11.30 2.23
C GLY A 146 -4.90 10.38 1.03
N LEU A 147 -3.93 9.49 1.12
CA LEU A 147 -3.65 8.50 0.07
C LEU A 147 -4.54 7.27 0.23
N SER A 148 -5.13 6.82 -0.87
CA SER A 148 -5.99 5.65 -0.89
C SER A 148 -5.18 4.39 -1.16
N TRP A 149 -5.45 3.36 -0.37
CA TRP A 149 -4.76 2.08 -0.39
C TRP A 149 -5.75 0.92 -0.39
N THR A 150 -5.38 -0.17 -1.03
CA THR A 150 -6.10 -1.44 -0.94
C THR A 150 -5.11 -2.57 -0.68
N ARG A 151 -5.40 -3.38 0.32
CA ARG A 151 -4.76 -4.68 0.48
C ARG A 151 -5.73 -5.74 0.00
N ASP A 152 -5.36 -6.44 -1.05
CA ASP A 152 -6.16 -7.50 -1.64
C ASP A 152 -6.19 -8.77 -0.77
N ALA A 153 -7.05 -9.73 -1.16
CA ALA A 153 -7.17 -11.01 -0.47
C ALA A 153 -5.89 -11.86 -0.48
N LYS A 154 -4.98 -11.61 -1.41
CA LYS A 154 -3.67 -12.27 -1.52
C LYS A 154 -2.60 -11.58 -0.66
N GLY A 155 -2.92 -10.43 -0.04
CA GLY A 155 -2.03 -9.66 0.81
C GLY A 155 -1.24 -8.57 0.10
N ASN A 156 -1.42 -8.36 -1.22
CA ASN A 156 -0.72 -7.31 -1.96
C ASN A 156 -1.26 -5.93 -1.56
N LEU A 157 -0.37 -5.01 -1.25
CA LEU A 157 -0.70 -3.62 -0.94
C LEU A 157 -0.54 -2.75 -2.19
N ILE A 158 -1.63 -2.15 -2.63
CA ILE A 158 -1.74 -1.37 -3.85
C ILE A 158 -2.22 0.03 -3.48
N GLN A 159 -1.51 1.06 -3.96
CA GLN A 159 -1.99 2.44 -3.90
C GLN A 159 -2.99 2.66 -5.03
N THR A 160 -4.18 3.13 -4.71
CA THR A 160 -5.25 3.41 -5.69
C THR A 160 -5.42 4.91 -5.87
N LYS A 161 -5.85 5.32 -7.08
CA LYS A 161 -6.26 6.70 -7.34
C LYS A 161 -7.71 6.95 -6.92
N GLU A 162 -8.49 5.89 -6.85
CA GLU A 162 -9.89 5.92 -6.49
C GLU A 162 -10.05 5.97 -4.97
N HIS A 163 -11.10 6.66 -4.54
CA HIS A 163 -11.54 6.62 -3.15
C HIS A 163 -11.96 5.20 -2.77
N PRO A 164 -11.70 4.69 -1.55
CA PRO A 164 -12.02 3.32 -1.16
C PRO A 164 -13.47 2.92 -1.44
N TYR A 165 -14.43 3.79 -1.16
CA TYR A 165 -15.85 3.50 -1.42
C TYR A 165 -16.14 3.28 -2.91
N ALA A 166 -15.53 4.06 -3.80
CA ALA A 166 -15.67 3.89 -5.24
C ALA A 166 -14.99 2.60 -5.73
N TYR A 167 -13.78 2.32 -5.26
CA TYR A 167 -13.05 1.10 -5.58
C TYR A 167 -13.83 -0.17 -5.22
N PHE A 168 -14.48 -0.17 -4.05
CA PHE A 168 -15.33 -1.27 -3.59
C PHE A 168 -16.79 -1.17 -4.11
N LYS A 169 -17.08 -0.23 -4.99
CA LYS A 169 -18.39 -0.02 -5.62
C LYS A 169 -19.56 0.10 -4.62
N LEU A 170 -19.30 0.79 -3.51
CA LEU A 170 -20.35 1.09 -2.54
C LEU A 170 -21.30 2.15 -3.08
N SER A 171 -22.60 1.95 -2.82
CA SER A 171 -23.61 2.96 -3.12
C SER A 171 -23.48 4.16 -2.20
N LEU A 172 -23.48 5.37 -2.77
CA LEU A 172 -23.41 6.61 -2.00
C LEU A 172 -24.80 7.28 -1.94
N PRO A 173 -25.16 7.94 -0.83
CA PRO A 173 -24.42 8.03 0.42
C PRO A 173 -24.38 6.70 1.18
N VAL A 174 -23.25 6.44 1.84
CA VAL A 174 -23.17 5.28 2.76
C VAL A 174 -24.12 5.52 3.92
N LYS A 175 -25.11 4.65 4.08
CA LYS A 175 -26.16 4.82 5.09
C LYS A 175 -25.73 4.32 6.45
N ASP A 176 -25.12 3.13 6.48
CA ASP A 176 -24.78 2.43 7.72
C ASP A 176 -23.30 2.01 7.69
N LEU A 177 -22.63 2.19 8.82
CA LEU A 177 -21.27 1.69 9.04
C LEU A 177 -21.36 0.44 9.91
N GLU A 178 -20.66 -0.62 9.54
CA GLU A 178 -20.56 -1.80 10.39
C GLU A 178 -19.73 -1.48 11.64
N PRO A 179 -20.21 -1.84 12.83
CA PRO A 179 -19.50 -1.57 14.07
C PRO A 179 -18.20 -2.36 14.18
N LEU A 180 -17.17 -1.69 14.70
CA LEU A 180 -15.90 -2.30 15.05
C LEU A 180 -16.01 -2.94 16.45
N ILE A 181 -15.82 -4.25 16.54
CA ILE A 181 -15.82 -4.98 17.81
C ILE A 181 -14.35 -5.24 18.19
N PRO A 182 -13.86 -4.75 19.36
CA PRO A 182 -12.49 -5.03 19.78
C PRO A 182 -12.21 -6.53 19.80
N ALA A 183 -11.04 -6.95 19.28
CA ALA A 183 -10.73 -8.38 19.11
C ALA A 183 -10.66 -9.14 20.44
N ASP A 184 -10.31 -8.43 21.54
CA ASP A 184 -10.17 -9.00 22.88
C ASP A 184 -11.53 -9.18 23.60
N ASN A 185 -12.61 -8.63 23.05
CA ASN A 185 -13.95 -8.79 23.60
C ASN A 185 -14.54 -10.14 23.19
N ARG A 186 -14.52 -11.11 24.12
CA ARG A 186 -15.06 -12.49 23.92
C ARG A 186 -16.58 -12.59 24.04
N ARG A 187 -17.27 -11.53 24.47
CA ARG A 187 -18.69 -11.60 24.86
C ARG A 187 -19.70 -11.16 23.78
N GLU A 188 -19.24 -10.61 22.66
CA GLU A 188 -20.12 -9.97 21.68
C GLU A 188 -20.13 -10.66 20.29
N LEU A 189 -19.86 -11.96 20.25
CA LEU A 189 -19.90 -12.74 19.00
C LEU A 189 -21.02 -13.74 18.99
#